data_716015560b6ef9ba526ece77834346d2
#
_entry.id   716015560b6ef9ba526ece77834346d2
#
_cell.length_a   1.000
_cell.length_b   1.000
_cell.length_c   1.000
_cell.angle_alpha   90.00
_cell.angle_beta   90.00
_cell.angle_gamma   90.00
#
_symmetry.space_group_name_H-M   'P 1'
#
loop_
_entity.id
_entity.type
_entity.pdbx_description
1 polymer ?
#
loop_
_entity_poly.entity_id
_entity_poly.type
_entity_poly.pdbx_seq_one_letter_code
_entity_poly.pdbx_strand_id
1 'polypeptide(L)'
;MADSGKAEILATVSSNKHELVAPSIDVINTYFGRSDLPVGAPKTEGVNLGSSQHWADSIVAKYPHSIKSTSMVTNAVEVYRKTLNNQPDKSVTIVTVGFLTNLANLLKSGPDNIYSLTGKELVDRKVKRLVSMAGKFPEGKEFNIYMDSTASEYLYENWPGEIIFTGFEIGWEIRTGLKLIKSEIKNSPVKDVFRISIPLSEEDKYWRMSWDETAVLIGVY
;
A
#
# COMPACT_ATOMS: atom_id res chain seq x y z
N MET A 1 9.12 1.97 -13.09
CA MET A 1 9.01 3.43 -12.82
C MET A 1 10.13 3.90 -11.91
N ALA A 2 10.32 3.33 -10.73
CA ALA A 2 11.46 3.69 -9.87
C ALA A 2 12.81 3.41 -10.54
N ASP A 3 13.00 2.27 -11.17
CA ASP A 3 14.26 1.93 -11.86
C ASP A 3 14.54 2.80 -13.09
N SER A 4 13.54 3.46 -13.65
CA SER A 4 13.70 4.42 -14.74
C SER A 4 13.88 5.87 -14.27
N GLY A 5 14.00 6.10 -12.96
CA GLY A 5 14.16 7.42 -12.36
C GLY A 5 12.89 8.30 -12.37
N LYS A 6 11.73 7.75 -12.72
CA LYS A 6 10.46 8.51 -12.76
C LYS A 6 9.84 8.73 -11.37
N ALA A 7 10.21 7.91 -10.41
CA ALA A 7 9.77 8.02 -9.02
C ALA A 7 10.84 7.51 -8.07
N GLU A 8 10.92 8.09 -6.89
CA GLU A 8 11.65 7.59 -5.75
C GLU A 8 10.66 7.02 -4.74
N ILE A 9 10.87 5.77 -4.32
CA ILE A 9 10.07 5.15 -3.28
C ILE A 9 10.68 5.52 -1.94
N LEU A 10 9.92 6.21 -1.11
CA LEU A 10 10.39 6.72 0.19
C LEU A 10 10.11 5.75 1.34
N ALA A 11 9.02 5.01 1.27
CA ALA A 11 8.63 4.00 2.26
C ALA A 11 7.53 3.10 1.68
N THR A 12 7.38 1.91 2.26
CA THR A 12 6.24 1.02 2.03
C THR A 12 5.54 0.74 3.36
N VAL A 13 4.24 1.04 3.43
CA VAL A 13 3.50 0.95 4.69
C VAL A 13 2.34 -0.03 4.54
N SER A 14 2.33 -1.07 5.38
CA SER A 14 1.22 -2.02 5.44
C SER A 14 -0.04 -1.34 5.97
N SER A 15 -1.16 -1.54 5.30
CA SER A 15 -2.49 -1.14 5.81
C SER A 15 -3.15 -2.22 6.69
N ASN A 16 -2.50 -3.37 6.86
CA ASN A 16 -3.03 -4.58 7.46
C ASN A 16 -2.09 -5.10 8.56
N LYS A 17 -2.65 -5.58 9.68
CA LYS A 17 -1.89 -6.09 10.84
C LYS A 17 -1.49 -7.56 10.73
N HIS A 18 -1.98 -8.30 9.74
CA HIS A 18 -1.69 -9.72 9.63
C HIS A 18 -0.18 -9.97 9.62
N GLU A 19 0.25 -10.98 10.36
CA GLU A 19 1.68 -11.23 10.68
C GLU A 19 2.59 -11.36 9.45
N LEU A 20 2.07 -11.84 8.31
CA LEU A 20 2.84 -12.06 7.09
C LEU A 20 2.88 -10.86 6.13
N VAL A 21 2.19 -9.76 6.42
CA VAL A 21 2.12 -8.65 5.44
C VAL A 21 3.44 -7.88 5.36
N ALA A 22 4.01 -7.46 6.48
CA ALA A 22 5.32 -6.79 6.44
C ALA A 22 6.45 -7.71 5.94
N PRO A 23 6.53 -9.00 6.34
CA PRO A 23 7.45 -9.95 5.70
C PRO A 23 7.27 -10.05 4.17
N SER A 24 6.03 -10.09 3.67
CA SER A 24 5.76 -10.12 2.22
C SER A 24 6.22 -8.85 1.52
N ILE A 25 6.03 -7.68 2.12
CA ILE A 25 6.55 -6.40 1.63
C ILE A 25 8.09 -6.45 1.57
N ASP A 26 8.74 -6.94 2.61
CA ASP A 26 10.20 -7.05 2.67
C ASP A 26 10.76 -8.03 1.63
N VAL A 27 10.09 -9.15 1.39
CA VAL A 27 10.41 -10.06 0.27
C VAL A 27 10.44 -9.31 -1.06
N ILE A 28 9.40 -8.51 -1.35
CA ILE A 28 9.31 -7.75 -2.59
C ILE A 28 10.36 -6.65 -2.65
N ASN A 29 10.53 -5.88 -1.58
CA ASN A 29 11.56 -4.84 -1.50
C ASN A 29 12.96 -5.43 -1.71
N THR A 30 13.27 -6.54 -1.05
CA THR A 30 14.56 -7.24 -1.17
C THR A 30 14.80 -7.76 -2.60
N TYR A 31 13.77 -8.34 -3.21
CA TYR A 31 13.85 -8.82 -4.59
C TYR A 31 14.21 -7.71 -5.60
N PHE A 32 13.71 -6.50 -5.37
CA PHE A 32 14.02 -5.33 -6.20
C PHE A 32 15.25 -4.54 -5.73
N GLY A 33 16.07 -5.10 -4.81
CA GLY A 33 17.29 -4.45 -4.32
C GLY A 33 17.02 -3.21 -3.45
N ARG A 34 15.88 -3.18 -2.74
CA ARG A 34 15.41 -2.06 -1.92
C ARG A 34 15.09 -2.49 -0.48
N SER A 35 15.91 -3.37 0.09
CA SER A 35 15.74 -3.90 1.46
C SER A 35 15.89 -2.85 2.56
N ASP A 36 16.42 -1.68 2.23
CA ASP A 36 16.61 -0.52 3.11
C ASP A 36 15.39 0.40 3.21
N LEU A 37 14.36 0.18 2.38
CA LEU A 37 13.13 0.97 2.45
C LEU A 37 12.46 0.82 3.82
N PRO A 38 12.06 1.94 4.46
CA PRO A 38 11.30 1.88 5.69
C PRO A 38 9.99 1.12 5.48
N VAL A 39 9.72 0.16 6.37
CA VAL A 39 8.45 -0.58 6.40
C VAL A 39 7.73 -0.25 7.70
N GLY A 40 6.47 0.18 7.57
CA GLY A 40 5.58 0.46 8.69
C GLY A 40 4.31 -0.39 8.67
N ALA A 41 3.66 -0.53 9.84
CA ALA A 41 2.39 -1.22 9.95
C ALA A 41 1.54 -0.66 11.11
N PRO A 42 0.20 -0.85 11.09
CA PRO A 42 -0.64 -0.49 12.22
C PRO A 42 -0.30 -1.36 13.45
N LYS A 43 -0.31 -0.77 14.64
CA LYS A 43 0.06 -1.46 15.89
C LYS A 43 -1.14 -1.81 16.78
N THR A 44 -2.09 -0.92 16.90
CA THR A 44 -3.24 -1.07 17.80
C THR A 44 -4.51 -1.39 17.03
N GLU A 45 -5.04 -0.41 16.35
CA GLU A 45 -6.24 -0.52 15.50
C GLU A 45 -5.86 -0.91 14.08
N GLY A 46 -6.84 -1.34 13.31
CA GLY A 46 -6.67 -1.70 11.90
C GLY A 46 -7.08 -3.12 11.58
N VAL A 47 -7.31 -3.35 10.32
CA VAL A 47 -7.73 -4.64 9.78
C VAL A 47 -6.66 -5.69 9.98
N ASN A 48 -7.08 -6.91 10.32
CA ASN A 48 -6.23 -8.08 10.42
C ASN A 48 -6.79 -9.19 9.52
N LEU A 49 -6.28 -9.26 8.31
CA LEU A 49 -6.79 -10.18 7.28
C LEU A 49 -5.65 -10.93 6.61
N GLY A 50 -5.63 -12.25 6.73
CA GLY A 50 -4.69 -13.11 6.02
C GLY A 50 -5.11 -13.37 4.57
N SER A 51 -4.17 -13.82 3.75
CA SER A 51 -4.44 -14.30 2.40
C SER A 51 -5.06 -15.70 2.43
N SER A 52 -6.32 -15.84 2.07
CA SER A 52 -6.99 -17.14 1.95
C SER A 52 -6.35 -18.06 0.90
N GLN A 53 -5.59 -17.49 -0.03
CA GLN A 53 -4.89 -18.21 -1.10
C GLN A 53 -3.47 -18.66 -0.68
N HIS A 54 -3.02 -18.32 0.54
CA HIS A 54 -1.71 -18.70 1.08
C HIS A 54 -0.49 -18.30 0.23
N TRP A 55 -0.63 -17.29 -0.64
CA TRP A 55 0.51 -16.80 -1.41
C TRP A 55 1.55 -16.10 -0.52
N ALA A 56 1.11 -15.40 0.53
CA ALA A 56 2.01 -14.75 1.49
C ALA A 56 2.90 -15.76 2.21
N ASP A 57 2.31 -16.86 2.71
CA ASP A 57 3.03 -17.98 3.31
C ASP A 57 4.10 -18.52 2.36
N SER A 58 3.72 -18.71 1.10
CA SER A 58 4.58 -19.30 0.07
C SER A 58 5.78 -18.41 -0.25
N ILE A 59 5.60 -17.10 -0.44
CA ILE A 59 6.71 -16.22 -0.78
C ILE A 59 7.62 -15.93 0.41
N VAL A 60 7.06 -15.81 1.61
CA VAL A 60 7.85 -15.64 2.85
C VAL A 60 8.67 -16.88 3.14
N ALA A 61 8.14 -18.09 2.94
CA ALA A 61 8.91 -19.32 3.13
C ALA A 61 10.05 -19.49 2.09
N LYS A 62 9.87 -18.95 0.88
CA LYS A 62 10.76 -19.23 -0.26
C LYS A 62 11.85 -18.18 -0.49
N TYR A 63 11.55 -16.91 -0.25
CA TYR A 63 12.41 -15.80 -0.68
C TYR A 63 13.14 -15.12 0.48
N PRO A 64 14.35 -14.55 0.24
CA PRO A 64 15.09 -13.80 1.24
C PRO A 64 14.31 -12.59 1.75
N HIS A 65 14.33 -12.41 3.07
CA HIS A 65 13.73 -11.26 3.78
C HIS A 65 14.31 -11.18 5.19
N SER A 66 14.30 -9.99 5.79
CA SER A 66 14.79 -9.73 7.15
C SER A 66 13.68 -9.64 8.19
N ILE A 67 12.54 -9.05 7.80
CA ILE A 67 11.38 -8.85 8.66
C ILE A 67 10.64 -10.18 8.85
N LYS A 68 10.53 -10.65 10.09
CA LYS A 68 9.94 -11.96 10.42
C LYS A 68 8.46 -11.90 10.78
N SER A 69 7.96 -10.75 11.19
CA SER A 69 6.55 -10.54 11.53
C SER A 69 6.18 -9.06 11.38
N THR A 70 4.94 -8.79 11.03
CA THR A 70 4.39 -7.42 10.97
C THR A 70 4.45 -6.71 12.33
N SER A 71 4.44 -7.46 13.43
CA SER A 71 4.60 -6.89 14.77
C SER A 71 5.99 -6.28 15.02
N MET A 72 7.02 -6.68 14.26
CA MET A 72 8.40 -6.21 14.44
C MET A 72 8.69 -4.85 13.78
N VAL A 73 7.91 -4.42 12.81
CA VAL A 73 8.17 -3.16 12.11
C VAL A 73 7.69 -1.95 12.89
N THR A 74 8.15 -0.78 12.53
CA THR A 74 7.78 0.51 13.15
C THR A 74 6.28 0.80 12.95
N ASN A 75 5.70 1.59 13.86
CA ASN A 75 4.33 2.10 13.70
C ASN A 75 4.17 2.87 12.40
N ALA A 76 3.11 2.60 11.66
CA ALA A 76 2.81 3.24 10.38
C ALA A 76 2.82 4.78 10.46
N VAL A 77 2.20 5.36 11.49
CA VAL A 77 2.14 6.81 11.68
C VAL A 77 3.54 7.39 11.88
N GLU A 78 4.39 6.71 12.66
CA GLU A 78 5.76 7.14 12.87
C GLU A 78 6.57 7.13 11.56
N VAL A 79 6.43 6.07 10.75
CA VAL A 79 7.08 5.99 9.43
C VAL A 79 6.62 7.13 8.53
N TYR A 80 5.31 7.40 8.45
CA TYR A 80 4.78 8.52 7.67
C TYR A 80 5.35 9.86 8.16
N ARG A 81 5.28 10.14 9.46
CA ARG A 81 5.75 11.41 10.04
C ARG A 81 7.23 11.64 9.77
N LYS A 82 8.06 10.63 10.03
CA LYS A 82 9.51 10.69 9.78
C LYS A 82 9.82 10.89 8.30
N THR A 83 9.18 10.12 7.44
CA THR A 83 9.40 10.19 5.98
C THR A 83 8.99 11.57 5.45
N LEU A 84 7.79 12.01 5.76
CA LEU A 84 7.27 13.30 5.28
C LEU A 84 8.10 14.49 5.77
N ASN A 85 8.50 14.49 7.04
CA ASN A 85 9.28 15.60 7.59
C ASN A 85 10.60 15.84 6.84
N ASN A 86 11.20 14.77 6.34
CA ASN A 86 12.49 14.82 5.63
C ASN A 86 12.37 15.25 4.16
N GLN A 87 11.16 15.45 3.64
CA GLN A 87 10.96 15.82 2.25
C GLN A 87 10.71 17.31 2.05
N PRO A 88 10.98 17.87 0.87
CA PRO A 88 10.54 19.21 0.50
C PRO A 88 9.03 19.36 0.60
N ASP A 89 8.56 20.60 0.75
CA ASP A 89 7.14 20.91 0.82
C ASP A 89 6.45 20.56 -0.53
N LYS A 90 5.23 19.99 -0.45
CA LYS A 90 4.42 19.60 -1.62
C LYS A 90 5.13 18.67 -2.63
N SER A 91 6.07 17.85 -2.16
CA SER A 91 6.85 16.96 -3.03
C SER A 91 6.41 15.49 -3.01
N VAL A 92 5.66 15.09 -2.00
CA VAL A 92 5.30 13.67 -1.79
C VAL A 92 3.92 13.37 -2.36
N THR A 93 3.84 12.32 -3.17
CA THR A 93 2.57 11.66 -3.50
C THR A 93 2.39 10.45 -2.60
N ILE A 94 1.28 10.37 -1.89
CA ILE A 94 0.88 9.15 -1.18
C ILE A 94 -0.04 8.36 -2.10
N VAL A 95 0.26 7.06 -2.27
CA VAL A 95 -0.63 6.13 -2.99
C VAL A 95 -1.13 5.11 -1.97
N THR A 96 -2.45 5.03 -1.78
CA THR A 96 -3.07 4.01 -0.93
C THR A 96 -3.87 3.02 -1.76
N VAL A 97 -3.60 1.73 -1.52
CA VAL A 97 -4.20 0.61 -2.24
C VAL A 97 -4.79 -0.43 -1.28
N GLY A 98 -5.13 0.00 -0.10
CA GLY A 98 -5.67 -0.84 0.96
C GLY A 98 -6.45 -0.02 1.98
N PHE A 99 -6.54 -0.52 3.21
CA PHE A 99 -7.34 0.08 4.29
C PHE A 99 -6.77 1.43 4.74
N LEU A 100 -7.65 2.34 5.15
CA LEU A 100 -7.31 3.74 5.36
C LEU A 100 -6.98 4.10 6.82
N THR A 101 -6.97 3.13 7.72
CA THR A 101 -6.68 3.27 9.15
C THR A 101 -5.41 4.08 9.42
N ASN A 102 -4.31 3.75 8.74
CA ASN A 102 -3.02 4.42 8.97
C ASN A 102 -3.06 5.91 8.63
N LEU A 103 -3.70 6.27 7.51
CA LEU A 103 -3.80 7.67 7.09
C LEU A 103 -4.77 8.45 7.98
N ALA A 104 -5.87 7.85 8.41
CA ALA A 104 -6.76 8.45 9.40
C ALA A 104 -6.02 8.70 10.72
N ASN A 105 -5.23 7.74 11.19
CA ASN A 105 -4.42 7.88 12.40
C ASN A 105 -3.28 8.90 12.22
N LEU A 106 -2.69 9.00 11.03
CA LEU A 106 -1.74 10.06 10.72
C LEU A 106 -2.38 11.44 10.88
N LEU A 107 -3.56 11.68 10.31
CA LEU A 107 -4.26 12.97 10.43
C LEU A 107 -4.63 13.30 11.89
N LYS A 108 -4.97 12.29 12.70
CA LYS A 108 -5.29 12.43 14.13
C LYS A 108 -4.06 12.66 15.01
N SER A 109 -2.84 12.38 14.51
CA SER A 109 -1.64 12.43 15.33
C SER A 109 -1.27 13.86 15.72
N GLY A 110 -0.97 14.05 17.01
CA GLY A 110 -0.49 15.31 17.54
C GLY A 110 1.00 15.58 17.25
N PRO A 111 1.50 16.76 17.63
CA PRO A 111 2.93 17.03 17.70
C PRO A 111 3.63 16.06 18.65
N ASP A 112 4.90 15.80 18.40
CA ASP A 112 5.75 15.00 19.29
C ASP A 112 7.11 15.68 19.50
N ASN A 113 8.00 15.05 20.26
CA ASN A 113 9.32 15.60 20.58
C ASN A 113 10.25 15.75 19.36
N ILE A 114 9.90 15.14 18.23
CA ILE A 114 10.70 15.15 16.99
C ILE A 114 10.09 16.11 15.99
N TYR A 115 8.75 16.21 15.94
CA TYR A 115 8.00 16.96 14.94
C TYR A 115 6.95 17.85 15.60
N SER A 116 7.09 19.16 15.48
CA SER A 116 6.20 20.16 16.09
C SER A 116 4.83 20.29 15.39
N LEU A 117 4.68 19.77 14.18
CA LEU A 117 3.42 19.80 13.44
C LEU A 117 2.52 18.61 13.82
N THR A 118 1.20 18.84 13.85
CA THR A 118 0.22 17.78 13.84
C THR A 118 0.35 16.96 12.55
N GLY A 119 -0.18 15.74 12.52
CA GLY A 119 -0.17 14.93 11.30
C GLY A 119 -0.91 15.59 10.14
N LYS A 120 -2.04 16.30 10.43
CA LYS A 120 -2.80 17.05 9.42
C LYS A 120 -2.00 18.20 8.83
N GLU A 121 -1.33 19.00 9.66
CA GLU A 121 -0.44 20.07 9.20
C GLU A 121 0.76 19.55 8.41
N LEU A 122 1.33 18.41 8.85
CA LEU A 122 2.44 17.78 8.14
C LEU A 122 2.02 17.28 6.76
N VAL A 123 0.85 16.65 6.66
CA VAL A 123 0.26 16.23 5.37
C VAL A 123 -0.02 17.44 4.50
N ASP A 124 -0.69 18.46 5.03
CA ASP A 124 -0.95 19.69 4.27
C ASP A 124 0.33 20.31 3.73
N ARG A 125 1.37 20.34 4.51
CA ARG A 125 2.65 20.95 4.13
C ARG A 125 3.44 20.12 3.11
N LYS A 126 3.53 18.80 3.30
CA LYS A 126 4.48 17.93 2.59
C LYS A 126 3.89 17.17 1.41
N VAL A 127 2.60 16.86 1.51
CA VAL A 127 1.95 16.03 0.50
C VAL A 127 1.43 16.90 -0.64
N LYS A 128 1.80 16.52 -1.86
CA LYS A 128 1.30 17.12 -3.10
C LYS A 128 -0.12 16.66 -3.37
N ARG A 129 -0.34 15.34 -3.30
CA ARG A 129 -1.64 14.70 -3.54
C ARG A 129 -1.72 13.31 -2.91
N LEU A 130 -2.94 12.86 -2.67
CA LEU A 130 -3.28 11.47 -2.35
C LEU A 130 -3.86 10.82 -3.59
N VAL A 131 -3.34 9.67 -3.99
CA VAL A 131 -4.00 8.79 -4.97
C VAL A 131 -4.56 7.60 -4.20
N SER A 132 -5.86 7.39 -4.28
CA SER A 132 -6.56 6.38 -3.50
C SER A 132 -7.28 5.38 -4.41
N MET A 133 -6.82 4.12 -4.37
CA MET A 133 -7.62 3.00 -4.90
C MET A 133 -8.74 2.74 -3.91
N ALA A 134 -9.86 3.38 -4.14
CA ALA A 134 -11.01 3.32 -3.23
C ALA A 134 -12.28 3.79 -3.94
N GLY A 135 -13.42 3.29 -3.45
CA GLY A 135 -14.72 3.65 -3.97
C GLY A 135 -15.14 2.88 -5.21
N LYS A 136 -16.44 2.85 -5.42
CA LYS A 136 -17.09 2.32 -6.63
C LYS A 136 -18.10 3.37 -7.11
N PHE A 137 -17.93 3.82 -8.34
CA PHE A 137 -18.69 4.94 -8.87
C PHE A 137 -19.62 4.51 -10.01
N PRO A 138 -20.86 5.11 -10.11
CA PRO A 138 -21.39 6.20 -9.27
C PRO A 138 -21.86 5.72 -7.88
N GLU A 139 -22.05 4.43 -7.67
CA GLU A 139 -22.53 3.84 -6.43
C GLU A 139 -22.01 2.42 -6.21
N GLY A 140 -22.03 1.94 -4.98
CA GLY A 140 -21.67 0.57 -4.61
C GLY A 140 -20.74 0.49 -3.41
N LYS A 141 -20.47 -0.74 -2.96
CA LYS A 141 -19.51 -1.01 -1.90
C LYS A 141 -18.16 -1.35 -2.51
N GLU A 142 -17.11 -0.70 -2.01
CA GLU A 142 -15.74 -1.01 -2.37
C GLU A 142 -14.99 -1.50 -1.13
N PHE A 143 -14.15 -2.51 -1.32
CA PHE A 143 -13.57 -3.31 -0.24
C PHE A 143 -12.69 -2.49 0.73
N ASN A 144 -11.83 -1.62 0.23
CA ASN A 144 -10.92 -0.84 1.07
C ASN A 144 -11.65 0.14 1.97
N ILE A 145 -12.73 0.77 1.47
CA ILE A 145 -13.60 1.64 2.26
C ILE A 145 -14.41 0.84 3.28
N TYR A 146 -15.04 -0.22 2.81
CA TYR A 146 -15.99 -0.98 3.62
C TYR A 146 -15.33 -1.70 4.81
N MET A 147 -14.09 -2.19 4.66
CA MET A 147 -13.38 -2.94 5.71
C MET A 147 -12.98 -2.07 6.92
N ASP A 148 -12.83 -0.76 6.73
CA ASP A 148 -12.65 0.21 7.81
C ASP A 148 -13.37 1.52 7.45
N SER A 149 -14.70 1.46 7.48
CA SER A 149 -15.54 2.58 7.05
C SER A 149 -15.35 3.83 7.92
N THR A 150 -15.15 3.66 9.22
CA THR A 150 -14.92 4.79 10.15
C THR A 150 -13.62 5.52 9.83
N ALA A 151 -12.54 4.80 9.55
CA ALA A 151 -11.28 5.43 9.16
C ALA A 151 -11.39 6.07 7.76
N SER A 152 -12.13 5.44 6.86
CA SER A 152 -12.36 5.95 5.50
C SER A 152 -13.13 7.26 5.52
N GLU A 153 -14.25 7.32 6.24
CA GLU A 153 -15.05 8.54 6.44
C GLU A 153 -14.19 9.65 7.02
N TYR A 154 -13.53 9.38 8.17
CA TYR A 154 -12.67 10.38 8.79
C TYR A 154 -11.58 10.91 7.86
N LEU A 155 -10.91 10.01 7.13
CA LEU A 155 -9.84 10.40 6.20
C LEU A 155 -10.37 11.37 5.13
N TYR A 156 -11.43 10.99 4.43
CA TYR A 156 -11.92 11.76 3.30
C TYR A 156 -12.55 13.09 3.71
N GLU A 157 -13.17 13.17 4.87
CA GLU A 157 -13.69 14.42 5.43
C GLU A 157 -12.59 15.39 5.90
N ASN A 158 -11.44 14.85 6.31
CA ASN A 158 -10.38 15.63 6.96
C ASN A 158 -9.10 15.78 6.13
N TRP A 159 -9.02 15.17 4.94
CA TRP A 159 -7.81 15.29 4.12
C TRP A 159 -7.60 16.73 3.64
N PRO A 160 -6.42 17.35 3.89
CA PRO A 160 -6.26 18.78 3.65
C PRO A 160 -5.88 19.17 2.22
N GLY A 161 -5.79 18.22 1.29
CA GLY A 161 -5.27 18.45 -0.05
C GLY A 161 -6.06 17.73 -1.15
N GLU A 162 -5.45 17.62 -2.33
CA GLU A 162 -6.01 16.91 -3.47
C GLU A 162 -6.10 15.41 -3.22
N ILE A 163 -7.24 14.83 -3.60
CA ILE A 163 -7.46 13.37 -3.64
C ILE A 163 -7.85 12.98 -5.06
N ILE A 164 -7.13 12.00 -5.62
CA ILE A 164 -7.47 11.36 -6.89
C ILE A 164 -7.95 9.95 -6.58
N PHE A 165 -9.18 9.63 -6.90
CA PHE A 165 -9.71 8.28 -6.77
C PHE A 165 -9.44 7.47 -8.03
N THR A 166 -8.92 6.26 -7.86
CA THR A 166 -8.91 5.23 -8.89
C THR A 166 -9.93 4.17 -8.49
N GLY A 167 -11.19 4.41 -8.86
CA GLY A 167 -12.33 3.61 -8.44
C GLY A 167 -12.26 2.15 -8.91
N PHE A 168 -13.07 1.32 -8.26
CA PHE A 168 -13.16 -0.12 -8.55
C PHE A 168 -13.33 -0.41 -10.04
N GLU A 169 -14.18 0.33 -10.74
CA GLU A 169 -14.52 0.14 -12.15
C GLU A 169 -13.33 0.32 -13.09
N ILE A 170 -12.35 1.17 -12.74
CA ILE A 170 -11.17 1.43 -13.57
C ILE A 170 -10.26 0.19 -13.60
N GLY A 171 -9.86 -0.29 -12.44
CA GLY A 171 -8.97 -1.45 -12.35
C GLY A 171 -9.63 -2.76 -12.78
N TRP A 172 -10.97 -2.82 -12.71
CA TRP A 172 -11.75 -3.97 -13.17
C TRP A 172 -11.55 -4.25 -14.67
N GLU A 173 -11.41 -3.22 -15.50
CA GLU A 173 -11.23 -3.36 -16.95
C GLU A 173 -9.78 -3.62 -17.37
N ILE A 174 -8.80 -3.36 -16.50
CA ILE A 174 -7.38 -3.51 -16.79
C ILE A 174 -6.87 -4.82 -16.20
N ARG A 175 -6.23 -5.65 -17.01
CA ARG A 175 -5.85 -7.03 -16.66
C ARG A 175 -4.33 -7.22 -16.63
N THR A 176 -3.84 -7.93 -15.60
CA THR A 176 -2.42 -8.20 -15.38
C THR A 176 -2.15 -9.65 -14.96
N GLY A 177 -0.89 -9.98 -14.72
CA GLY A 177 -0.40 -11.23 -14.13
C GLY A 177 -0.09 -12.33 -15.15
N LEU A 178 -0.95 -12.59 -16.14
CA LEU A 178 -0.81 -13.74 -17.02
C LEU A 178 0.45 -13.71 -17.91
N LYS A 179 0.82 -12.52 -18.41
CA LYS A 179 2.08 -12.35 -19.17
C LYS A 179 3.30 -12.65 -18.31
N LEU A 180 3.29 -12.22 -17.05
CA LEU A 180 4.37 -12.50 -16.11
C LEU A 180 4.45 -13.99 -15.78
N ILE A 181 3.32 -14.65 -15.55
CA ILE A 181 3.29 -16.10 -15.30
C ILE A 181 3.90 -16.88 -16.47
N LYS A 182 3.60 -16.50 -17.70
CA LYS A 182 4.11 -17.14 -18.94
C LYS A 182 5.53 -16.72 -19.33
N SER A 183 6.09 -15.73 -18.68
CA SER A 183 7.45 -15.24 -19.00
C SER A 183 8.53 -16.23 -18.57
N GLU A 184 9.73 -16.09 -19.13
CA GLU A 184 10.92 -16.87 -18.76
C GLU A 184 11.58 -16.40 -17.45
N ILE A 185 11.04 -15.38 -16.78
CA ILE A 185 11.56 -14.86 -15.51
C ILE A 185 11.49 -15.97 -14.46
N LYS A 186 12.64 -16.27 -13.86
CA LYS A 186 12.76 -17.28 -12.78
C LYS A 186 12.96 -16.60 -11.43
N ASN A 187 12.65 -17.33 -10.36
CA ASN A 187 12.86 -16.88 -8.97
C ASN A 187 12.27 -15.49 -8.69
N SER A 188 11.06 -15.22 -9.14
CA SER A 188 10.36 -13.96 -8.90
C SER A 188 9.20 -14.15 -7.91
N PRO A 189 9.24 -13.48 -6.73
CA PRO A 189 8.13 -13.53 -5.79
C PRO A 189 6.85 -12.96 -6.39
N VAL A 190 6.94 -11.90 -7.20
CA VAL A 190 5.77 -11.32 -7.87
C VAL A 190 5.11 -12.32 -8.83
N LYS A 191 5.92 -13.05 -9.63
CA LYS A 191 5.41 -14.11 -10.49
C LYS A 191 4.75 -15.23 -9.69
N ASP A 192 5.33 -15.61 -8.57
CA ASP A 192 4.78 -16.67 -7.71
C ASP A 192 3.46 -16.23 -7.06
N VAL A 193 3.33 -14.97 -6.62
CA VAL A 193 2.04 -14.44 -6.12
C VAL A 193 0.94 -14.62 -7.17
N PHE A 194 1.16 -14.16 -8.40
CA PHE A 194 0.16 -14.32 -9.46
C PHE A 194 -0.13 -15.79 -9.81
N ARG A 195 0.92 -16.61 -9.86
CA ARG A 195 0.79 -18.05 -10.17
C ARG A 195 -0.03 -18.80 -9.12
N ILE A 196 0.06 -18.40 -7.86
CA ILE A 196 -0.68 -18.98 -6.74
C ILE A 196 -2.09 -18.42 -6.66
N SER A 197 -2.24 -17.10 -6.72
CA SER A 197 -3.51 -16.42 -6.45
C SER A 197 -4.52 -16.56 -7.59
N ILE A 198 -4.11 -16.41 -8.85
CA ILE A 198 -5.04 -16.39 -9.98
C ILE A 198 -5.88 -17.69 -10.10
N PRO A 199 -5.30 -18.89 -10.01
CA PRO A 199 -6.10 -20.13 -10.11
C PRO A 199 -7.06 -20.36 -8.94
N LEU A 200 -6.80 -19.73 -7.78
CA LEU A 200 -7.57 -19.90 -6.55
C LEU A 200 -8.68 -18.84 -6.38
N SER A 201 -8.81 -17.91 -7.31
CA SER A 201 -9.84 -16.89 -7.31
C SER A 201 -10.78 -17.11 -8.50
N GLU A 202 -12.06 -17.30 -8.25
CA GLU A 202 -13.05 -17.46 -9.32
C GLU A 202 -13.17 -16.22 -10.20
N GLU A 203 -13.00 -15.04 -9.61
CA GLU A 203 -13.02 -13.76 -10.31
C GLU A 203 -11.80 -13.57 -11.22
N ASP A 204 -10.68 -14.19 -10.87
CA ASP A 204 -9.38 -14.01 -11.52
C ASP A 204 -9.03 -15.10 -12.53
N LYS A 205 -9.91 -16.03 -12.83
CA LYS A 205 -9.67 -17.31 -13.59
C LYS A 205 -8.57 -17.30 -14.65
N TYR A 206 -8.30 -16.15 -15.26
CA TYR A 206 -7.32 -16.03 -16.35
C TYR A 206 -6.34 -14.87 -16.19
N TRP A 207 -6.62 -13.90 -15.29
CA TRP A 207 -5.82 -12.72 -15.04
C TRP A 207 -6.29 -12.01 -13.77
N ARG A 208 -5.45 -11.15 -13.23
CA ARG A 208 -5.81 -10.28 -12.08
C ARG A 208 -6.21 -8.91 -12.55
N MET A 209 -7.24 -8.34 -11.95
CA MET A 209 -7.59 -6.94 -12.11
C MET A 209 -6.49 -6.05 -11.54
N SER A 210 -6.21 -4.92 -12.21
CA SER A 210 -5.09 -4.02 -11.88
C SER A 210 -5.52 -2.80 -11.09
N TRP A 211 -6.29 -3.00 -10.02
CA TRP A 211 -6.75 -1.90 -9.18
C TRP A 211 -5.59 -1.10 -8.59
N ASP A 212 -4.64 -1.77 -7.99
CA ASP A 212 -3.53 -1.19 -7.26
C ASP A 212 -2.48 -0.62 -8.21
N GLU A 213 -2.18 -1.32 -9.28
CA GLU A 213 -1.22 -0.88 -10.28
C GLU A 213 -1.68 0.40 -10.98
N THR A 214 -2.99 0.58 -11.20
CA THR A 214 -3.53 1.82 -11.79
C THR A 214 -3.36 3.01 -10.86
N ALA A 215 -3.58 2.83 -9.55
CA ALA A 215 -3.32 3.87 -8.57
C ALA A 215 -1.85 4.29 -8.54
N VAL A 216 -0.94 3.31 -8.55
CA VAL A 216 0.51 3.57 -8.60
C VAL A 216 0.89 4.28 -9.91
N LEU A 217 0.31 3.90 -11.05
CA LEU A 217 0.57 4.55 -12.33
C LEU A 217 0.19 6.04 -12.28
N ILE A 218 -1.01 6.36 -11.80
CA ILE A 218 -1.48 7.75 -11.64
C ILE A 218 -0.62 8.52 -10.62
N GLY A 219 -0.16 7.84 -9.57
CA GLY A 219 0.69 8.46 -8.55
C GLY A 219 2.07 8.90 -9.05
N VAL A 220 2.56 8.29 -10.14
CA VAL A 220 3.87 8.62 -10.75
C VAL A 220 3.74 9.67 -11.86
N TYR A 221 2.62 9.77 -12.53
CA TYR A 221 2.36 10.72 -13.62
C TYR A 221 1.41 11.85 -13.21
#